data_46475bee0883fc0523b18372da29e345
#
_entry.id   46475bee0883fc0523b18372da29e345
#
_cell.length_a   1.000
_cell.length_b   1.000
_cell.length_c   1.000
_cell.angle_alpha   90.00
_cell.angle_beta   90.00
_cell.angle_gamma   90.00
#
_symmetry.space_group_name_H-M   'P 1'
#
loop_
_entity.id
_entity.type
_entity.pdbx_description
1 polymer ?
#
loop_
_entity_poly.entity_id
_entity_poly.type
_entity_poly.pdbx_seq_one_letter_code
_entity_poly.pdbx_strand_id
1 'polypeptide(L)'
;EEVSYQTAYPLLAKDIYTCQAIAGFCAVDVYSDEDVKTVALFGDSITHMSYYSAPLTKMLYRRMPGKITVLNVGIGGNRLIADAPYVEDAPGNGKLFGEAGVKRFEQDIYEDIVPDLLFCMEGVNDCTHSFAFSEEKKPTGKELWNGLESMIAIAHEKGSKVLISTVMPFGCEKECWK
;
A
#
# COMPACT_ATOMS: atom_id res chain seq x y z
N GLU A 1 20.82 12.48 -9.16
CA GLU A 1 19.57 12.28 -9.92
C GLU A 1 18.51 11.81 -8.94
N GLU A 2 17.41 12.57 -8.83
CA GLU A 2 16.28 12.17 -8.00
C GLU A 2 15.45 11.15 -8.78
N VAL A 3 15.45 9.92 -8.30
CA VAL A 3 14.50 8.91 -8.77
C VAL A 3 13.19 9.15 -8.03
N SER A 4 12.17 9.60 -8.75
CA SER A 4 10.83 9.80 -8.18
C SER A 4 10.03 8.52 -8.33
N TYR A 5 9.61 7.94 -7.22
CA TYR A 5 8.69 6.82 -7.20
C TYR A 5 7.26 7.33 -7.23
N GLN A 6 6.52 6.95 -8.24
CA GLN A 6 5.10 7.27 -8.33
C GLN A 6 4.32 6.03 -8.72
N THR A 7 3.45 5.61 -7.83
CA THR A 7 2.38 4.67 -8.19
C THR A 7 1.38 5.38 -9.08
N ALA A 8 1.00 4.74 -10.19
CA ALA A 8 0.05 5.28 -11.13
C ALA A 8 -1.36 5.33 -10.53
N TYR A 9 -1.79 6.50 -10.08
CA TYR A 9 -3.18 6.75 -9.74
C TYR A 9 -3.79 7.68 -10.79
N PRO A 10 -4.95 7.32 -11.37
CA PRO A 10 -5.72 8.28 -12.14
C PRO A 10 -6.19 9.38 -11.20
N LEU A 11 -5.68 10.56 -11.40
CA LEU A 11 -6.04 11.74 -10.64
C LEU A 11 -7.49 12.13 -10.89
N LEU A 12 -8.22 12.37 -9.82
CA LEU A 12 -9.49 13.07 -9.84
C LEU A 12 -9.26 14.50 -10.36
N ALA A 13 -9.47 14.66 -11.65
CA ALA A 13 -9.17 15.89 -12.34
C ALA A 13 -10.35 16.85 -12.30
N LYS A 14 -10.49 17.62 -11.24
CA LYS A 14 -11.12 18.95 -11.40
C LYS A 14 -10.34 20.07 -10.74
N ASP A 15 -9.42 19.75 -9.85
CA ASP A 15 -8.47 20.71 -9.32
C ASP A 15 -7.07 20.14 -9.51
N ILE A 16 -6.52 20.39 -10.68
CA ILE A 16 -5.18 19.93 -11.04
C ILE A 16 -4.19 20.74 -10.20
N TYR A 17 -3.86 20.21 -9.08
CA TYR A 17 -2.51 20.43 -8.59
C TYR A 17 -1.57 19.79 -9.62
N THR A 18 -0.55 20.50 -10.05
CA THR A 18 0.49 19.97 -10.92
C THR A 18 1.04 18.71 -10.29
N CYS A 19 0.49 17.58 -10.68
CA CYS A 19 0.94 16.28 -10.22
C CYS A 19 2.05 15.83 -11.17
N GLN A 20 3.19 15.50 -10.60
CA GLN A 20 4.28 14.87 -11.34
C GLN A 20 4.02 13.36 -11.52
N ALA A 21 2.79 12.98 -11.84
CA ALA A 21 2.43 11.61 -12.12
C ALA A 21 2.48 11.33 -13.63
N ILE A 22 3.10 10.23 -14.00
CA ILE A 22 3.09 9.72 -15.37
C ILE A 22 2.04 8.61 -15.40
N ALA A 23 0.94 8.85 -16.10
CA ALA A 23 -0.11 7.85 -16.24
C ALA A 23 0.42 6.58 -16.92
N GLY A 24 0.08 5.42 -16.36
CA GLY A 24 0.49 4.13 -16.89
C GLY A 24 1.95 3.72 -16.57
N PHE A 25 2.63 4.47 -15.72
CA PHE A 25 3.97 4.12 -15.25
C PHE A 25 3.89 3.61 -13.81
N CYS A 26 4.40 2.42 -13.55
CA CYS A 26 4.39 1.80 -12.23
C CYS A 26 5.79 1.55 -11.66
N ALA A 27 6.76 1.15 -12.51
CA ALA A 27 8.11 0.85 -12.06
C ALA A 27 9.13 1.03 -13.19
N VAL A 28 10.39 1.07 -12.82
CA VAL A 28 11.54 0.92 -13.73
C VAL A 28 12.39 -0.22 -13.18
N ASP A 29 12.57 -1.25 -14.01
CA ASP A 29 13.49 -2.32 -13.71
C ASP A 29 14.89 -1.96 -14.18
N VAL A 30 15.85 -2.18 -13.31
CA VAL A 30 17.26 -1.93 -13.60
C VAL A 30 18.04 -3.22 -13.42
N TYR A 31 18.71 -3.65 -14.47
CA TYR A 31 19.64 -4.74 -14.39
C TYR A 31 20.91 -4.29 -13.62
N SER A 32 21.37 -5.11 -12.69
CA SER A 32 22.57 -4.87 -11.90
C SER A 32 23.35 -6.17 -11.71
N ASP A 33 24.66 -6.14 -11.84
CA ASP A 33 25.57 -7.25 -11.49
C ASP A 33 25.80 -7.33 -9.97
N GLU A 34 25.29 -6.37 -9.20
CA GLU A 34 25.40 -6.32 -7.75
C GLU A 34 24.23 -7.06 -7.09
N ASP A 35 24.50 -7.66 -5.91
CA ASP A 35 23.44 -8.23 -5.07
C ASP A 35 22.62 -7.09 -4.42
N VAL A 36 21.59 -6.65 -5.12
CA VAL A 36 20.70 -5.56 -4.67
C VAL A 36 19.53 -6.15 -3.90
N LYS A 37 19.35 -5.71 -2.65
CA LYS A 37 18.20 -6.10 -1.83
C LYS A 37 16.96 -5.30 -2.18
N THR A 38 15.82 -5.97 -2.25
CA THR A 38 14.53 -5.35 -2.56
C THR A 38 13.66 -5.26 -1.33
N VAL A 39 13.13 -4.08 -1.07
CA VAL A 39 12.13 -3.83 -0.02
C VAL A 39 10.82 -3.42 -0.69
N ALA A 40 9.75 -4.17 -0.46
CA ALA A 40 8.41 -3.78 -0.88
C ALA A 40 7.64 -3.16 0.30
N LEU A 41 6.99 -2.03 0.04
CA LEU A 41 6.15 -1.32 0.99
C LEU A 41 4.70 -1.47 0.53
N PHE A 42 3.94 -2.32 1.20
CA PHE A 42 2.54 -2.59 0.92
C PHE A 42 1.65 -1.87 1.93
N GLY A 43 0.58 -1.23 1.46
CA GLY A 43 -0.31 -0.51 2.37
C GLY A 43 -1.32 0.40 1.67
N ASP A 44 -1.90 1.28 2.46
CA ASP A 44 -2.91 2.25 2.06
C ASP A 44 -2.33 3.64 1.68
N SER A 45 -3.12 4.70 1.89
CA SER A 45 -2.71 6.09 1.59
C SER A 45 -1.47 6.54 2.34
N ILE A 46 -1.19 6.00 3.52
CA ILE A 46 -0.03 6.37 4.33
C ILE A 46 1.25 5.91 3.63
N THR A 47 1.19 4.73 3.01
CA THR A 47 2.26 4.20 2.16
C THR A 47 2.31 4.92 0.82
N HIS A 48 1.17 4.99 0.12
CA HIS A 48 1.03 5.58 -1.21
C HIS A 48 1.49 7.04 -1.27
N MET A 49 1.00 7.88 -0.35
CA MET A 49 1.32 9.31 -0.33
C MET A 49 2.74 9.64 0.15
N SER A 50 3.54 8.62 0.38
CA SER A 50 4.97 8.75 0.69
C SER A 50 5.30 9.43 2.02
N TYR A 51 4.38 9.46 2.98
CA TYR A 51 4.61 10.11 4.27
C TYR A 51 5.80 9.52 5.03
N TYR A 52 5.93 8.19 5.06
CA TYR A 52 7.09 7.51 5.64
C TYR A 52 7.97 6.86 4.57
N SER A 53 7.38 6.41 3.46
CA SER A 53 8.08 5.63 2.44
C SER A 53 9.17 6.42 1.73
N ALA A 54 8.92 7.70 1.39
CA ALA A 54 9.95 8.52 0.77
C ALA A 54 11.14 8.83 1.70
N PRO A 55 10.96 9.29 2.95
CA PRO A 55 12.09 9.47 3.87
C PRO A 55 12.81 8.16 4.19
N LEU A 56 12.09 7.04 4.32
CA LEU A 56 12.70 5.71 4.49
C LEU A 56 13.57 5.33 3.30
N THR A 57 13.05 5.44 2.09
CA THR A 57 13.78 5.18 0.85
C THR A 57 15.05 6.01 0.75
N LYS A 58 14.93 7.32 1.01
CA LYS A 58 16.08 8.24 1.01
C LYS A 58 17.13 7.86 2.05
N MET A 59 16.70 7.43 3.23
CA MET A 59 17.61 6.97 4.28
C MET A 59 18.33 5.66 3.88
N LEU A 60 17.59 4.71 3.33
CA LEU A 60 18.15 3.43 2.89
C LEU A 60 19.16 3.62 1.76
N TYR A 61 18.84 4.42 0.76
CA TYR A 61 19.76 4.71 -0.34
C TYR A 61 21.03 5.44 0.10
N ARG A 62 20.94 6.32 1.10
CA ARG A 62 22.12 6.97 1.67
C ARG A 62 23.02 6.00 2.45
N ARG A 63 22.42 5.03 3.14
CA ARG A 63 23.15 4.04 3.94
C ARG A 63 23.71 2.89 3.13
N MET A 64 23.02 2.52 2.06
CA MET A 64 23.34 1.34 1.22
C MET A 64 23.26 1.71 -0.27
N PRO A 65 24.11 2.65 -0.73
CA PRO A 65 24.06 3.13 -2.11
C PRO A 65 24.31 1.96 -3.10
N GLY A 66 23.42 1.79 -4.08
CA GLY A 66 23.50 0.73 -5.08
C GLY A 66 23.25 -0.69 -4.56
N LYS A 67 22.91 -0.87 -3.28
CA LYS A 67 22.71 -2.18 -2.64
C LYS A 67 21.27 -2.45 -2.23
N ILE A 68 20.37 -1.50 -2.43
CA ILE A 68 18.97 -1.61 -2.04
C ILE A 68 18.07 -0.89 -3.03
N THR A 69 16.92 -1.48 -3.29
CA THR A 69 15.80 -0.84 -3.98
C THR A 69 14.55 -0.89 -3.12
N VAL A 70 13.66 0.07 -3.29
CA VAL A 70 12.41 0.17 -2.52
C VAL A 70 11.25 0.37 -3.49
N LEU A 71 10.25 -0.50 -3.40
CA LEU A 71 9.01 -0.43 -4.16
C LEU A 71 7.88 0.06 -3.26
N ASN A 72 7.16 1.06 -3.70
CA ASN A 72 5.96 1.54 -3.01
C ASN A 72 4.71 1.00 -3.72
N VAL A 73 4.04 0.04 -3.09
CA VAL A 73 2.85 -0.66 -3.60
C VAL A 73 1.60 -0.27 -2.80
N GLY A 74 1.61 0.93 -2.23
CA GLY A 74 0.48 1.49 -1.50
C GLY A 74 -0.64 1.95 -2.42
N ILE A 75 -1.88 1.79 -2.00
CA ILE A 75 -3.08 2.29 -2.68
C ILE A 75 -3.88 3.18 -1.71
N GLY A 76 -4.10 4.46 -2.08
CA GLY A 76 -4.88 5.38 -1.25
C GLY A 76 -6.28 4.86 -0.97
N GLY A 77 -6.69 4.83 0.31
CA GLY A 77 -8.00 4.34 0.72
C GLY A 77 -8.18 2.82 0.68
N ASN A 78 -7.14 2.06 0.35
CA ASN A 78 -7.22 0.60 0.30
C ASN A 78 -7.57 0.00 1.66
N ARG A 79 -8.26 -1.13 1.64
CA ARG A 79 -8.63 -1.91 2.81
C ARG A 79 -7.98 -3.29 2.76
N LEU A 80 -7.67 -3.82 3.92
CA LEU A 80 -7.01 -5.11 4.03
C LEU A 80 -7.89 -6.27 3.56
N ILE A 81 -9.14 -6.34 4.06
CA ILE A 81 -10.01 -7.52 3.89
C ILE A 81 -11.28 -7.27 3.09
N ALA A 82 -11.53 -6.04 2.66
CA ALA A 82 -12.72 -5.69 1.90
C ALA A 82 -12.36 -4.85 0.67
N ASP A 83 -13.05 -5.11 -0.44
CA ASP A 83 -12.94 -4.30 -1.64
C ASP A 83 -13.39 -2.86 -1.37
N ALA A 84 -12.92 -1.92 -2.18
CA ALA A 84 -13.38 -0.55 -2.11
C ALA A 84 -14.92 -0.47 -2.25
N PRO A 85 -15.56 0.38 -1.46
CA PRO A 85 -16.97 0.67 -1.68
C PRO A 85 -17.14 1.32 -3.06
N TYR A 86 -18.26 1.06 -3.70
CA TYR A 86 -18.61 1.73 -4.95
C TYR A 86 -18.87 3.22 -4.68
N VAL A 87 -18.20 4.06 -5.44
CA VAL A 87 -18.40 5.53 -5.40
C VAL A 87 -18.80 5.96 -6.79
N GLU A 88 -20.05 6.46 -6.93
CA GLU A 88 -20.58 6.96 -8.20
C GLU A 88 -19.66 8.06 -8.74
N ASP A 89 -19.46 8.07 -10.05
CA ASP A 89 -18.58 9.02 -10.76
C ASP A 89 -17.08 8.99 -10.38
N ALA A 90 -16.65 8.07 -9.52
CA ALA A 90 -15.24 7.93 -9.23
C ALA A 90 -14.48 7.23 -10.38
N PRO A 91 -13.19 7.54 -10.57
CA PRO A 91 -12.33 6.82 -11.53
C PRO A 91 -12.31 5.31 -11.30
N GLY A 92 -11.99 4.54 -12.35
CA GLY A 92 -11.95 3.08 -12.26
C GLY A 92 -13.33 2.44 -12.12
N ASN A 93 -14.36 3.03 -12.73
CA ASN A 93 -15.75 2.58 -12.62
C ASN A 93 -16.24 2.50 -11.16
N GLY A 94 -15.93 3.48 -10.35
CA GLY A 94 -16.32 3.53 -8.96
C GLY A 94 -15.44 2.73 -7.99
N LYS A 95 -14.38 2.07 -8.47
CA LYS A 95 -13.45 1.26 -7.65
C LYS A 95 -12.19 2.04 -7.25
N LEU A 96 -12.36 3.27 -6.81
CA LEU A 96 -11.26 4.21 -6.56
C LEU A 96 -10.15 3.68 -5.64
N PHE A 97 -10.50 2.85 -4.65
CA PHE A 97 -9.57 2.39 -3.63
C PHE A 97 -9.06 0.95 -3.85
N GLY A 98 -9.32 0.40 -5.02
CA GLY A 98 -8.86 -0.92 -5.43
C GLY A 98 -9.56 -2.09 -4.73
N GLU A 99 -9.10 -3.29 -5.06
CA GLU A 99 -9.52 -4.52 -4.41
C GLU A 99 -8.90 -4.66 -3.01
N ALA A 100 -9.49 -5.54 -2.20
CA ALA A 100 -8.96 -5.85 -0.86
C ALA A 100 -7.47 -6.22 -0.91
N GLY A 101 -6.71 -5.74 0.06
CA GLY A 101 -5.28 -6.02 0.17
C GLY A 101 -4.95 -7.50 0.04
N VAL A 102 -5.71 -8.36 0.73
CA VAL A 102 -5.53 -9.83 0.65
C VAL A 102 -5.73 -10.42 -0.75
N LYS A 103 -6.50 -9.77 -1.62
CA LYS A 103 -6.73 -10.23 -2.99
C LYS A 103 -5.63 -9.79 -3.95
N ARG A 104 -5.22 -8.52 -3.85
CA ARG A 104 -4.21 -7.94 -4.74
C ARG A 104 -2.77 -8.27 -4.34
N PHE A 105 -2.56 -8.71 -3.09
CA PHE A 105 -1.25 -8.87 -2.47
C PHE A 105 -0.27 -9.70 -3.29
N GLU A 106 -0.69 -10.90 -3.69
CA GLU A 106 0.20 -11.82 -4.40
C GLU A 106 0.55 -11.29 -5.79
N GLN A 107 -0.40 -10.73 -6.50
CA GLN A 107 -0.18 -10.15 -7.81
C GLN A 107 0.73 -8.91 -7.70
N ASP A 108 0.37 -7.95 -6.86
CA ASP A 108 1.07 -6.66 -6.80
C ASP A 108 2.52 -6.77 -6.29
N ILE A 109 2.82 -7.81 -5.49
CA ILE A 109 4.14 -7.97 -4.89
C ILE A 109 4.99 -9.00 -5.63
N TYR A 110 4.38 -10.11 -6.09
CA TYR A 110 5.12 -11.30 -6.51
C TYR A 110 4.98 -11.64 -7.99
N GLU A 111 4.29 -10.81 -8.78
CA GLU A 111 4.15 -11.08 -10.22
C GLU A 111 5.51 -11.02 -10.92
N ASP A 112 6.31 -9.99 -10.65
CA ASP A 112 7.57 -9.73 -11.35
C ASP A 112 8.82 -9.99 -10.49
N ILE A 113 8.70 -9.88 -9.17
CA ILE A 113 9.85 -9.98 -8.24
C ILE A 113 9.51 -10.72 -6.97
N VAL A 114 10.55 -11.18 -6.25
CA VAL A 114 10.44 -11.63 -4.86
C VAL A 114 11.24 -10.66 -3.99
N PRO A 115 10.59 -9.79 -3.22
CA PRO A 115 11.32 -8.86 -2.35
C PRO A 115 12.01 -9.61 -1.20
N ASP A 116 13.21 -9.17 -0.82
CA ASP A 116 13.92 -9.70 0.37
C ASP A 116 13.16 -9.35 1.66
N LEU A 117 12.51 -8.19 1.67
CA LEU A 117 11.74 -7.69 2.81
C LEU A 117 10.43 -7.06 2.34
N LEU A 118 9.34 -7.52 2.92
CA LEU A 118 8.03 -6.89 2.84
C LEU A 118 7.78 -6.08 4.12
N PHE A 119 7.43 -4.81 3.99
CA PHE A 119 6.84 -4.02 5.06
C PHE A 119 5.37 -3.75 4.75
N CYS A 120 4.47 -4.20 5.61
CA CYS A 120 3.03 -4.03 5.45
C CYS A 120 2.46 -3.08 6.50
N MET A 121 1.77 -2.03 6.04
CA MET A 121 1.01 -1.09 6.86
C MET A 121 -0.38 -0.92 6.24
N GLU A 122 -1.32 -1.73 6.70
CA GLU A 122 -2.67 -1.83 6.14
C GLU A 122 -3.69 -2.05 7.26
N GLY A 123 -4.97 -1.74 6.99
CA GLY A 123 -6.09 -2.07 7.88
C GLY A 123 -6.76 -0.88 8.57
N VAL A 124 -6.19 0.32 8.53
CA VAL A 124 -6.83 1.51 9.11
C VAL A 124 -8.15 1.84 8.40
N ASN A 125 -8.20 1.68 7.07
CA ASN A 125 -9.40 1.96 6.29
C ASN A 125 -10.50 0.92 6.51
N ASP A 126 -10.18 -0.31 6.82
CA ASP A 126 -11.16 -1.30 7.26
C ASP A 126 -11.89 -0.83 8.51
N CYS A 127 -11.19 -0.16 9.42
CA CYS A 127 -11.77 0.41 10.61
C CYS A 127 -12.54 1.71 10.34
N THR A 128 -12.06 2.57 9.42
CA THR A 128 -12.60 3.93 9.23
C THR A 128 -13.70 4.00 8.19
N HIS A 129 -13.65 3.21 7.12
CA HIS A 129 -14.66 3.25 6.06
C HIS A 129 -16.04 2.82 6.53
N SER A 130 -16.14 1.92 7.51
CA SER A 130 -17.42 1.53 8.11
C SER A 130 -18.18 2.71 8.75
N PHE A 131 -17.51 3.83 9.00
CA PHE A 131 -18.13 5.06 9.50
C PHE A 131 -18.46 6.06 8.38
N ALA A 132 -17.68 6.04 7.30
CA ALA A 132 -17.89 6.88 6.15
C ALA A 132 -19.04 6.34 5.27
N PHE A 133 -19.19 5.02 5.23
CA PHE A 133 -20.19 4.29 4.44
C PHE A 133 -21.06 3.48 5.42
N SER A 134 -22.15 4.06 5.85
CA SER A 134 -22.96 3.65 7.01
C SER A 134 -23.60 2.25 6.95
N GLU A 135 -23.50 1.54 5.83
CA GLU A 135 -24.09 0.21 5.64
C GLU A 135 -23.07 -0.94 5.82
N GLU A 136 -21.80 -0.63 6.02
CA GLU A 136 -20.78 -1.66 6.14
C GLU A 136 -20.56 -2.12 7.57
N LYS A 137 -20.50 -3.43 7.75
CA LYS A 137 -20.14 -4.05 9.02
C LYS A 137 -18.68 -3.72 9.37
N LYS A 138 -18.47 -3.19 10.56
CA LYS A 138 -17.11 -3.00 11.10
C LYS A 138 -16.42 -4.35 11.29
N PRO A 139 -15.20 -4.53 10.76
CA PRO A 139 -14.47 -5.78 10.97
C PRO A 139 -14.02 -5.92 12.41
N THR A 140 -13.89 -7.17 12.84
CA THR A 140 -13.26 -7.50 14.12
C THR A 140 -11.75 -7.53 13.99
N GLY A 141 -11.02 -7.31 15.09
CA GLY A 141 -9.58 -7.46 15.11
C GLY A 141 -9.10 -8.86 14.67
N LYS A 142 -9.92 -9.90 14.93
CA LYS A 142 -9.62 -11.26 14.47
C LYS A 142 -9.72 -11.40 12.94
N GLU A 143 -10.72 -10.79 12.31
CA GLU A 143 -10.87 -10.80 10.87
C GLU A 143 -9.68 -10.10 10.21
N LEU A 144 -9.27 -8.94 10.73
CA LEU A 144 -8.07 -8.24 10.25
C LEU A 144 -6.80 -9.07 10.45
N TRP A 145 -6.64 -9.69 11.61
CA TRP A 145 -5.48 -10.56 11.87
C TRP A 145 -5.43 -11.75 10.91
N ASN A 146 -6.55 -12.41 10.66
CA ASN A 146 -6.60 -13.52 9.69
C ASN A 146 -6.18 -13.07 8.28
N GLY A 147 -6.56 -11.86 7.88
CA GLY A 147 -6.12 -11.27 6.61
C GLY A 147 -4.59 -11.07 6.57
N LEU A 148 -4.02 -10.46 7.60
CA LEU A 148 -2.57 -10.30 7.72
C LEU A 148 -1.84 -11.64 7.76
N GLU A 149 -2.35 -12.60 8.52
CA GLU A 149 -1.76 -13.94 8.65
C GLU A 149 -1.70 -14.67 7.31
N SER A 150 -2.74 -14.54 6.47
CA SER A 150 -2.73 -15.12 5.12
C SER A 150 -1.66 -14.51 4.22
N MET A 151 -1.48 -13.19 4.28
CA MET A 151 -0.43 -12.49 3.52
C MET A 151 0.98 -12.85 4.02
N ILE A 152 1.16 -12.97 5.35
CA ILE A 152 2.42 -13.41 5.96
C ILE A 152 2.77 -14.82 5.47
N ALA A 153 1.80 -15.74 5.44
CA ALA A 153 2.00 -17.10 4.97
C ALA A 153 2.49 -17.13 3.51
N ILE A 154 1.82 -16.39 2.62
CA ILE A 154 2.24 -16.25 1.22
C ILE A 154 3.65 -15.68 1.13
N ALA A 155 3.94 -14.61 1.85
CA ALA A 155 5.26 -13.97 1.83
C ALA A 155 6.38 -14.91 2.28
N HIS A 156 6.16 -15.69 3.34
CA HIS A 156 7.12 -16.69 3.81
C HIS A 156 7.28 -17.84 2.82
N GLU A 157 6.21 -18.32 2.21
CA GLU A 157 6.27 -19.35 1.15
C GLU A 157 7.10 -18.86 -0.05
N LYS A 158 6.96 -17.60 -0.43
CA LYS A 158 7.75 -16.97 -1.51
C LYS A 158 9.19 -16.64 -1.09
N GLY A 159 9.54 -16.72 0.19
CA GLY A 159 10.89 -16.49 0.71
C GLY A 159 11.19 -15.08 1.22
N SER A 160 10.19 -14.21 1.28
CA SER A 160 10.34 -12.85 1.81
C SER A 160 10.34 -12.83 3.34
N LYS A 161 11.13 -11.94 3.93
CA LYS A 161 10.97 -11.53 5.33
C LYS A 161 9.82 -10.56 5.44
N VAL A 162 9.10 -10.56 6.58
CA VAL A 162 7.92 -9.72 6.76
C VAL A 162 8.05 -8.88 8.02
N LEU A 163 7.72 -7.60 7.88
CA LEU A 163 7.47 -6.66 8.98
C LEU A 163 6.04 -6.13 8.85
N ILE A 164 5.27 -6.24 9.92
CA ILE A 164 3.90 -5.71 9.99
C ILE A 164 3.88 -4.51 10.94
N SER A 165 3.32 -3.41 10.46
CA SER A 165 2.99 -2.28 11.34
C SER A 165 1.70 -2.55 12.09
N THR A 166 1.59 -2.06 13.30
CA THR A 166 0.30 -1.93 13.98
C THR A 166 -0.55 -0.89 13.25
N VAL A 167 -1.88 -1.05 13.31
CA VAL A 167 -2.80 0.02 12.90
C VAL A 167 -2.52 1.24 13.76
N MET A 168 -2.36 2.40 13.12
CA MET A 168 -2.09 3.64 13.85
C MET A 168 -3.26 4.01 14.76
N PRO A 169 -2.99 4.56 15.95
CA PRO A 169 -4.03 5.15 16.76
C PRO A 169 -4.75 6.24 15.97
N PHE A 170 -6.05 6.16 15.90
CA PHE A 170 -6.88 7.20 15.31
C PHE A 170 -7.99 7.55 16.31
N GLY A 171 -8.28 8.82 16.43
CA GLY A 171 -9.32 9.35 17.28
C GLY A 171 -10.38 10.06 16.44
N CYS A 172 -11.62 9.95 16.89
CA CYS A 172 -12.71 10.75 16.35
C CYS A 172 -13.41 11.39 17.54
N GLU A 173 -13.75 12.69 17.42
CA GLU A 173 -14.48 13.41 18.46
C GLU A 173 -15.91 12.88 18.67
N LYS A 174 -16.40 12.08 17.72
CA LYS A 174 -17.68 11.37 17.84
C LYS A 174 -17.42 10.00 18.44
N GLU A 175 -18.34 9.51 19.29
CA GLU A 175 -18.30 8.21 19.97
C GLU A 175 -18.28 6.96 19.05
N CYS A 176 -17.71 7.10 17.85
CA CYS A 176 -17.69 6.07 16.82
C CYS A 176 -16.71 4.91 17.11
N TRP A 177 -15.95 4.99 18.19
CA TRP A 177 -14.87 4.04 18.53
C TRP A 177 -15.05 3.32 19.86
N LYS A 178 -16.26 3.38 20.45
CA LYS A 178 -16.59 2.58 21.64
C LYS A 178 -17.00 1.17 21.29
#